data_0cf7c10a98b5bbac8ed6d4a5a99bda07
#
_entry.id   0cf7c10a98b5bbac8ed6d4a5a99bda07
#
_cell.length_a   1.000
_cell.length_b   1.000
_cell.length_c   1.000
_cell.angle_alpha   90.00
_cell.angle_beta   90.00
_cell.angle_gamma   90.00
#
_symmetry.space_group_name_H-M   'P 1'
#
loop_
_entity.id
_entity.type
_entity.pdbx_description
1 polymer ?
#
loop_
_entity_poly.entity_id
_entity_poly.type
_entity_poly.pdbx_seq_one_letter_code
_entity_poly.pdbx_strand_id
1 'polypeptide(L)' 'MQVEKLPLDAIRAQVENCQACALCEMRTNIVFGDGDPHARVLIVGEAPGKNEDLQGKPFVGAAGKFLDELLEE' A
#
# COMPACT_ATOMS: atom_id res chain seq x y z
N MET A 1 9.48 16.27 -16.71
CA MET A 1 8.34 16.31 -15.79
C MET A 1 8.85 16.56 -14.38
N GLN A 2 8.33 17.59 -13.74
CA GLN A 2 8.69 17.87 -12.35
C GLN A 2 7.78 17.09 -11.42
N VAL A 3 8.38 16.44 -10.43
CA VAL A 3 7.66 15.75 -9.37
C VAL A 3 7.87 16.53 -8.08
N GLU A 4 6.80 17.07 -7.54
CA GLU A 4 6.85 17.73 -6.27
C GLU A 4 6.97 16.72 -5.14
N LYS A 5 7.81 17.02 -4.16
CA LYS A 5 7.92 16.18 -2.96
C LYS A 5 6.84 16.60 -1.98
N LEU A 6 5.83 15.77 -1.83
CA LEU A 6 4.76 15.98 -0.86
C LEU A 6 4.95 15.05 0.33
N PRO A 7 4.55 15.47 1.54
CA PRO A 7 4.49 14.55 2.67
C PRO A 7 3.56 13.37 2.37
N LEU A 8 3.86 12.21 2.94
CA LEU A 8 3.03 11.01 2.71
C LEU A 8 1.57 11.24 3.09
N ASP A 9 1.30 11.99 4.14
CA ASP A 9 -0.08 12.29 4.56
C ASP A 9 -0.84 13.05 3.50
N ALA A 10 -0.20 13.99 2.82
CA ALA A 10 -0.83 14.75 1.74
C ALA A 10 -1.13 13.85 0.54
N ILE A 11 -0.21 12.95 0.20
CA ILE A 11 -0.41 11.98 -0.89
C ILE A 11 -1.53 11.02 -0.54
N ARG A 12 -1.56 10.52 0.69
CA ARG A 12 -2.63 9.64 1.19
C ARG A 12 -3.99 10.30 1.02
N ALA A 13 -4.11 11.56 1.42
CA ALA A 13 -5.36 12.30 1.29
C ALA A 13 -5.81 12.44 -0.15
N GLN A 14 -4.88 12.62 -1.09
CA GLN A 14 -5.20 12.75 -2.51
C GLN A 14 -5.68 11.44 -3.13
N VAL A 15 -5.19 10.28 -2.65
CA VAL A 15 -5.54 8.98 -3.23
C VAL A 15 -6.63 8.23 -2.47
N GLU A 16 -7.06 8.72 -1.33
CA GLU A 16 -8.02 8.05 -0.46
C GLU A 16 -9.31 7.67 -1.18
N ASN A 17 -9.77 8.51 -2.09
CA ASN A 17 -10.97 8.26 -2.89
C ASN A 17 -10.63 8.25 -4.40
N CYS A 18 -9.46 7.76 -4.74
CA CYS A 18 -8.97 7.80 -6.11
C CYS A 18 -9.86 7.02 -7.09
N GLN A 19 -10.25 7.66 -8.19
CA GLN A 19 -11.05 7.06 -9.26
C GLN A 19 -10.37 7.25 -10.63
N ALA A 20 -9.04 7.31 -10.63
CA ALA A 20 -8.27 7.62 -11.83
C ALA A 20 -8.29 6.51 -12.89
N CYS A 21 -8.60 5.27 -12.50
CA CYS A 21 -8.62 4.13 -13.41
C CYS A 21 -9.69 3.11 -13.01
N ALA A 22 -9.91 2.11 -13.86
CA ALA A 22 -10.95 1.10 -13.64
C ALA A 22 -10.76 0.26 -12.39
N LEU A 23 -9.57 0.22 -11.80
CA LEU A 23 -9.32 -0.54 -10.58
C LEU A 23 -10.17 -0.06 -9.41
N CYS A 24 -10.62 1.19 -9.42
CA CYS A 24 -11.48 1.74 -8.37
C CYS A 24 -12.85 1.05 -8.30
N GLU A 25 -13.31 0.44 -9.38
CA GLU A 25 -14.66 -0.14 -9.46
C GLU A 25 -14.82 -1.40 -8.62
N MET A 26 -13.75 -2.19 -8.48
CA MET A 26 -13.81 -3.50 -7.82
C MET A 26 -13.16 -3.53 -6.45
N ARG A 27 -12.43 -2.49 -6.08
CA ARG A 27 -11.76 -2.47 -4.78
C ARG A 27 -12.74 -2.22 -3.63
N THR A 28 -12.43 -2.77 -2.47
CA THR A 28 -13.14 -2.45 -1.22
C THR A 28 -12.45 -1.29 -0.51
N ASN A 29 -11.12 -1.31 -0.43
CA ASN A 29 -10.32 -0.29 0.21
C ASN A 29 -9.11 0.09 -0.65
N ILE A 30 -8.60 1.29 -0.42
CA ILE A 30 -7.27 1.66 -0.90
C ILE A 30 -6.23 1.06 0.04
N VAL A 31 -5.16 0.52 -0.53
CA VAL A 31 -4.01 0.02 0.23
C VAL A 31 -2.85 0.98 -0.05
N PHE A 32 -2.75 2.03 0.74
CA PHE A 32 -1.74 3.07 0.56
C PHE A 32 -0.36 2.61 1.03
N GLY A 33 -0.32 2.01 2.19
CA GLY A 33 0.93 1.56 2.81
C GLY A 33 0.81 1.50 4.32
N ASP A 34 1.83 0.97 4.97
CA ASP A 34 1.87 0.84 6.42
C ASP A 34 3.33 0.86 6.88
N GLY A 35 3.57 1.36 8.08
CA GLY A 35 4.89 1.37 8.69
C GLY A 35 5.45 2.77 8.88
N ASP A 36 6.74 2.82 9.15
CA ASP A 36 7.48 4.06 9.41
C ASP A 36 7.76 4.81 8.12
N PRO A 37 7.27 6.06 7.96
CA PRO A 37 7.53 6.87 6.76
C PRO A 37 9.01 7.22 6.56
N HIS A 38 9.83 7.08 7.61
CA HIS A 38 11.27 7.36 7.56
C HIS A 38 12.11 6.08 7.57
N ALA A 39 11.51 4.93 7.28
CA ALA A 39 12.22 3.67 7.27
C ALA A 39 13.36 3.65 6.26
N ARG A 40 14.45 2.94 6.59
CA ARG A 40 15.61 2.81 5.70
C ARG A 40 15.40 1.76 4.62
N VAL A 41 14.42 0.88 4.80
CA VAL A 41 14.08 -0.17 3.84
C VAL A 41 12.63 -0.02 3.45
N LEU A 42 12.37 0.01 2.15
CA LEU A 42 11.02 0.11 1.59
C LEU A 42 10.71 -1.20 0.86
N ILE A 43 9.60 -1.81 1.22
CA ILE A 43 9.13 -3.04 0.56
C ILE A 43 7.95 -2.68 -0.33
N VAL A 44 8.06 -2.99 -1.62
CA VAL A 44 7.05 -2.64 -2.62
C VAL A 44 6.50 -3.91 -3.23
N GLY A 45 5.18 -4.07 -3.18
CA GLY A 45 4.48 -5.16 -3.86
C GLY A 45 3.88 -4.69 -5.18
N GLU A 46 3.45 -5.64 -5.99
CA GLU A 46 2.88 -5.36 -7.30
C GLU A 46 1.48 -4.74 -7.19
N ALA A 47 0.61 -5.36 -6.39
CA ALA A 47 -0.77 -4.92 -6.23
C ALA A 47 -1.40 -5.57 -4.99
N PRO A 48 -2.46 -4.95 -4.41
CA PRO A 48 -3.17 -5.57 -3.31
C PRO A 48 -3.88 -6.85 -3.74
N GLY A 49 -3.77 -7.90 -2.93
CA GLY A 49 -4.59 -9.09 -3.06
C GLY A 49 -5.93 -8.93 -2.33
N LYS A 50 -6.69 -10.02 -2.23
CA LYS A 50 -8.01 -10.01 -1.61
C LYS A 50 -7.96 -9.58 -0.14
N ASN A 51 -7.02 -10.12 0.63
CA ASN A 51 -6.91 -9.80 2.06
C ASN A 51 -6.46 -8.36 2.27
N GLU A 52 -5.53 -7.87 1.46
CA GLU A 52 -5.09 -6.49 1.50
C GLU A 52 -6.24 -5.53 1.20
N ASP A 53 -7.02 -5.84 0.17
CA ASP A 53 -8.17 -5.02 -0.21
C ASP A 53 -9.24 -4.98 0.90
N LEU A 54 -9.48 -6.11 1.56
CA LEU A 54 -10.46 -6.18 2.65
C LEU A 54 -10.02 -5.42 3.89
N GLN A 55 -8.72 -5.43 4.21
CA GLN A 55 -8.19 -4.81 5.43
C GLN A 55 -7.64 -3.40 5.20
N GLY A 56 -7.36 -3.03 3.96
CA GLY A 56 -6.74 -1.74 3.65
C GLY A 56 -5.27 -1.66 4.02
N LYS A 57 -4.60 -2.80 4.22
CA LYS A 57 -3.20 -2.88 4.64
C LYS A 57 -2.40 -3.75 3.68
N PRO A 58 -1.12 -3.39 3.41
CA PRO A 58 -0.27 -4.21 2.56
C PRO A 58 0.22 -5.47 3.28
N PHE A 59 0.55 -6.49 2.49
CA PHE A 59 1.23 -7.70 2.98
C PHE A 59 0.54 -8.41 4.14
N VAL A 60 -0.79 -8.55 4.08
CA VAL A 60 -1.57 -9.25 5.12
C VAL A 60 -2.07 -10.62 4.67
N GLY A 61 -1.82 -11.02 3.42
CA GLY A 61 -2.17 -12.33 2.89
C GLY A 61 -1.01 -13.32 2.98
N ALA A 62 -1.06 -14.37 2.15
CA ALA A 62 -0.06 -15.44 2.15
C ALA A 62 1.35 -14.93 1.88
N ALA A 63 1.52 -14.03 0.90
CA ALA A 63 2.82 -13.46 0.59
C ALA A 63 3.37 -12.63 1.75
N GLY A 64 2.50 -11.90 2.45
CA GLY A 64 2.88 -11.12 3.63
C GLY A 64 3.33 -11.99 4.78
N LYS A 65 2.67 -13.11 5.00
CA LYS A 65 3.08 -14.08 6.03
C LYS A 65 4.45 -14.67 5.73
N PHE A 66 4.69 -15.00 4.48
CA PHE A 66 6.00 -15.51 4.04
C PHE A 66 7.09 -14.44 4.25
N LEU A 67 6.80 -13.20 3.92
CA LEU A 67 7.71 -12.08 4.15
C LEU A 67 8.04 -11.92 5.63
N ASP A 68 7.04 -12.00 6.51
CA ASP A 68 7.24 -11.89 7.95
C ASP A 68 8.16 -12.99 8.47
N GLU A 69 7.99 -14.22 7.98
CA GLU A 69 8.86 -15.34 8.34
C GLU A 69 10.31 -15.09 7.94
N LEU A 70 10.54 -14.53 6.74
CA LEU A 70 11.89 -14.20 6.29
C LEU A 70 12.53 -13.10 7.11
N LEU A 71 11.76 -12.10 7.52
CA LEU A 71 12.27 -10.97 8.30
C LEU A 71 12.57 -11.32 9.75
N GLU A 72 11.94 -12.35 10.30
CA GLU A 72 12.17 -12.80 11.66
C GLU A 72 13.52 -13.54 11.84
N GLU A 73 14.12 -13.98 10.77
CA GLU A 73 15.45 -14.60 10.79
C GLU A 73 16.52 -13.51 10.88
#